data_8e14c4c5626f89aff27b8826df62a3d4
#
_entry.id   8e14c4c5626f89aff27b8826df62a3d4
#
_cell.length_a   1.000
_cell.length_b   1.000
_cell.length_c   1.000
_cell.angle_alpha   90.00
_cell.angle_beta   90.00
_cell.angle_gamma   90.00
#
_symmetry.space_group_name_H-M   'P 1'
#
loop_
_entity.id
_entity.type
_entity.pdbx_description
1 polymer ?
#
loop_
_entity_poly.entity_id
_entity_poly.type
_entity_poly.pdbx_seq_one_letter_code
_entity_poly.pdbx_strand_id
1 'polypeptide(L)' 'NIVGYHLSRGEYYTLIGDFDNALNQFQFALSLSGNSFQTSETIMTKIKFAKERLGRRRGF' A
#
# COMPACT_ATOMS: atom_id res chain seq x y z
N ASN A 1 10.13 10.09 -9.28
CA ASN A 1 8.86 9.45 -9.56
C ASN A 1 7.99 9.41 -8.31
N ILE A 2 6.90 10.17 -8.33
CA ILE A 2 6.05 10.34 -7.13
C ILE A 2 5.38 9.02 -6.73
N VAL A 3 4.95 8.23 -7.71
CA VAL A 3 4.34 6.92 -7.42
C VAL A 3 5.37 6.01 -6.75
N GLY A 4 6.57 5.96 -7.30
CA GLY A 4 7.65 5.15 -6.73
C GLY A 4 8.03 5.60 -5.32
N TYR A 5 7.98 6.89 -5.06
CA TYR A 5 8.26 7.42 -3.73
C TYR A 5 7.26 6.86 -2.70
N HIS A 6 5.97 6.95 -3.00
CA HIS A 6 4.96 6.44 -2.07
C HIS A 6 4.99 4.92 -1.96
N LEU A 7 5.29 4.21 -3.06
CA LEU A 7 5.45 2.77 -3.00
C LEU A 7 6.61 2.38 -2.07
N SER A 8 7.74 3.06 -2.18
CA SER A 8 8.90 2.77 -1.33
C SER A 8 8.56 3.01 0.15
N ARG A 9 7.85 4.09 0.44
CA ARG A 9 7.44 4.38 1.82
C ARG A 9 6.47 3.31 2.33
N GLY A 10 5.53 2.89 1.49
CA GLY A 10 4.60 1.82 1.86
C GLY A 10 5.31 0.51 2.16
N GLU A 11 6.31 0.17 1.35
CA GLU A 11 7.11 -1.03 1.59
C GLU A 11 7.90 -0.93 2.90
N TYR A 12 8.44 0.24 3.18
CA TYR A 12 9.14 0.45 4.45
C TYR A 12 8.21 0.20 5.63
N TYR A 13 7.03 0.81 5.60
CA TYR A 13 6.06 0.62 6.69
C TYR A 13 5.61 -0.83 6.80
N THR A 14 5.48 -1.52 5.67
CA THR A 14 5.13 -2.94 5.67
C THR A 14 6.21 -3.75 6.41
N LEU A 15 7.47 -3.46 6.14
CA LEU A 15 8.59 -4.19 6.74
C LEU A 15 8.63 -4.03 8.26
N ILE A 16 8.27 -2.86 8.76
CA ILE A 16 8.28 -2.63 10.22
C ILE A 16 6.93 -2.95 10.87
N GLY A 17 5.99 -3.47 10.12
CA GLY A 17 4.69 -3.89 10.64
C GLY A 17 3.70 -2.76 10.87
N ASP A 18 3.97 -1.57 10.36
CA ASP A 18 3.09 -0.42 10.51
C ASP A 18 2.12 -0.38 9.32
N PHE A 19 1.09 -1.23 9.39
CA PHE A 19 0.20 -1.43 8.25
C PHE A 19 -0.76 -0.26 8.03
N ASP A 20 -1.07 0.54 9.05
CA ASP A 20 -1.88 1.75 8.88
C ASP A 20 -1.17 2.73 7.96
N ASN A 21 0.10 3.02 8.26
CA ASN A 21 0.86 3.94 7.42
C ASN A 21 1.19 3.34 6.05
N ALA A 22 1.44 2.03 6.01
CA ALA A 22 1.67 1.36 4.72
C ALA A 22 0.45 1.52 3.82
N LEU A 23 -0.74 1.29 4.37
CA LEU A 23 -1.98 1.42 3.60
C LEU A 23 -2.15 2.83 3.07
N ASN A 24 -1.90 3.85 3.90
CA ASN A 24 -2.02 5.24 3.48
C ASN A 24 -1.09 5.54 2.29
N GLN A 25 0.16 5.08 2.34
CA GLN A 25 1.12 5.32 1.27
C GLN A 25 0.71 4.60 -0.02
N PHE A 26 0.24 3.37 0.10
CA PHE A 26 -0.22 2.63 -1.08
C PHE A 26 -1.45 3.28 -1.71
N GLN A 27 -2.35 3.83 -0.91
CA GLN A 27 -3.52 4.53 -1.43
C GLN A 27 -3.14 5.81 -2.15
N PHE A 28 -2.15 6.55 -1.64
CA PHE A 28 -1.59 7.69 -2.37
C PHE A 28 -1.00 7.26 -3.71
N ALA A 29 -0.21 6.20 -3.70
CA ALA A 29 0.39 5.69 -4.93
C ALA A 29 -0.69 5.31 -5.94
N LEU A 30 -1.76 4.67 -5.48
CA LEU A 30 -2.85 4.27 -6.37
C LEU A 30 -3.51 5.48 -7.02
N SER A 31 -3.79 6.52 -6.23
CA SER A 31 -4.44 7.73 -6.75
C SER A 31 -3.57 8.45 -7.76
N LEU A 32 -2.26 8.27 -7.71
CA LEU A 32 -1.30 8.93 -8.60
C LEU A 32 -0.87 8.05 -9.77
N SER A 33 -1.31 6.79 -9.82
CA SER A 33 -0.86 5.84 -10.86
C SER A 33 -1.48 6.11 -12.23
N GLY A 34 -2.53 6.92 -12.30
CA GLY A 34 -3.16 7.27 -13.57
C GLY A 34 -3.80 6.09 -14.25
N ASN A 35 -3.56 5.97 -15.55
CA ASN A 35 -4.19 4.95 -16.38
C ASN A 35 -3.37 3.67 -16.53
N SER A 36 -2.28 3.54 -15.77
CA SER A 36 -1.45 2.33 -15.86
C SER A 36 -2.13 1.17 -15.16
N PHE A 37 -2.74 0.28 -15.93
CA PHE A 37 -3.45 -0.87 -15.41
C PHE A 37 -2.52 -1.77 -14.58
N GLN A 38 -1.33 -2.06 -15.13
CA GLN A 38 -0.39 -2.96 -14.47
C GLN A 38 0.09 -2.38 -13.13
N THR A 39 0.40 -1.10 -13.10
CA THR A 39 0.82 -0.43 -11.88
C THR A 39 -0.30 -0.44 -10.85
N SER A 40 -1.52 -0.11 -11.28
CA SER A 40 -2.69 -0.10 -10.38
C SER A 40 -2.94 -1.48 -9.78
N GLU A 41 -2.83 -2.54 -10.58
CA GLU A 41 -3.03 -3.91 -10.10
C GLU A 41 -2.01 -4.27 -9.02
N THR A 42 -0.75 -3.93 -9.24
CA THR A 42 0.30 -4.18 -8.27
C THR A 42 0.00 -3.47 -6.95
N ILE A 43 -0.40 -2.20 -7.03
CA ILE A 43 -0.69 -1.41 -5.84
C ILE A 43 -1.91 -1.97 -5.10
N MET A 44 -2.95 -2.34 -5.84
CA MET A 44 -4.17 -2.90 -5.23
C MET A 44 -3.89 -4.19 -4.48
N THR A 45 -2.97 -5.02 -4.98
CA THR A 45 -2.54 -6.23 -4.27
C THR A 45 -1.88 -5.88 -2.94
N LYS A 46 -1.04 -4.84 -2.93
CA LYS A 46 -0.38 -4.38 -1.71
C LYS A 46 -1.38 -3.82 -0.71
N ILE A 47 -2.38 -3.09 -1.19
CA ILE A 47 -3.46 -2.56 -0.36
C ILE A 47 -4.22 -3.70 0.30
N LYS A 48 -4.57 -4.71 -0.47
CA LYS A 48 -5.29 -5.87 0.05
C LYS A 48 -4.50 -6.56 1.16
N PHE A 49 -3.20 -6.74 0.95
CA PHE A 49 -2.34 -7.34 1.95
C PHE A 49 -2.34 -6.53 3.25
N ALA A 50 -2.18 -5.21 3.14
CA ALA A 50 -2.16 -4.34 4.32
C ALA A 50 -3.48 -4.39 5.08
N LYS A 51 -4.60 -4.38 4.36
CA LYS A 51 -5.93 -4.46 4.98
C LYS A 51 -6.12 -5.77 5.72
N GLU A 52 -5.68 -6.87 5.13
CA GLU A 52 -5.79 -8.19 5.77
C GLU A 52 -4.98 -8.23 7.06
N ARG A 53 -3.77 -7.67 7.04
CA ARG A 53 -2.94 -7.66 8.24
C ARG A 53 -3.54 -6.78 9.33
N LEU A 54 -4.14 -5.64 8.95
CA LEU A 54 -4.82 -4.78 9.91
C LEU A 54 -5.99 -5.50 10.55
N GLY A 55 -6.77 -6.25 9.76
CA GLY A 55 -7.88 -7.01 10.30
C GLY A 55 -7.43 -8.02 11.35
N ARG A 56 -6.33 -8.71 11.09
CA ARG A 56 -5.77 -9.68 12.04
C ARG A 56 -5.31 -9.00 13.32
N ARG A 57 -4.70 -7.83 13.21
CA ARG A 57 -4.20 -7.08 14.38
C ARG A 57 -5.32 -6.66 15.31
N ARG A 58 -6.53 -6.48 14.77
CA ARG A 58 -7.67 -6.05 15.58
C ARG A 58 -8.38 -7.18 16.31
N GLY A 59 -7.81 -8.37 16.28
CA GLY A 59 -8.27 -9.46 17.11
C GLY A 59 -9.43 -10.28 16.56
N PHE A 60 -9.57 -10.28 15.27
CA PHE A 60 -10.64 -11.05 14.64
C PHE A 60 -10.15 -12.33 14.06
#